data_a87275f879169ecb5929614918b13a4c
#
_entry.id   a87275f879169ecb5929614918b13a4c
#
_cell.length_a   1.000
_cell.length_b   1.000
_cell.length_c   1.000
_cell.angle_alpha   90.00
_cell.angle_beta   90.00
_cell.angle_gamma   90.00
#
_symmetry.space_group_name_H-M   'P 1'
#
loop_
_entity.id
_entity.type
_entity.pdbx_description
1 polymer ?
#
loop_
_entity_poly.entity_id
_entity_poly.type
_entity_poly.pdbx_seq_one_letter_code
_entity_poly.pdbx_strand_id
1 'polypeptide(L)'
;DTDRSRGLGDVYKRQATIDQMELDFFLGDAIVVRVTDKKAEEAITMEDIEPYKEQITPGKIVLFNTNWYKKRGTEEFFHHPYVNGEVAHYLVEQGVRFIGIDTINADQTGGTEFPVHDLFSEKRLMIGENWAYFDRIDFENPYIIAIPMKVVGCDGSPVRAIAVEWED
;
A
#
# COMPACT_ATOMS: atom_id res chain seq x y z
N ASP A 1 26.70 -17.92 -5.03
CA ASP A 1 25.26 -17.88 -4.67
C ASP A 1 24.96 -17.26 -3.31
N THR A 2 25.92 -16.59 -2.72
CA THR A 2 25.79 -15.95 -1.38
C THR A 2 25.69 -14.42 -1.44
N ASP A 3 25.71 -13.82 -2.62
CA ASP A 3 25.74 -12.36 -2.78
C ASP A 3 24.36 -11.70 -3.00
N ARG A 4 23.35 -12.46 -3.39
CA ARG A 4 21.97 -11.96 -3.54
C ARG A 4 21.23 -11.77 -2.20
N SER A 5 21.64 -12.51 -1.16
CA SER A 5 21.02 -12.38 0.17
C SER A 5 21.52 -11.17 0.97
N ARG A 6 22.63 -10.55 0.59
CA ARG A 6 23.18 -9.40 1.31
C ARG A 6 22.43 -8.10 1.02
N GLY A 7 21.94 -7.89 -0.19
CA GLY A 7 21.16 -6.71 -0.55
C GLY A 7 19.79 -6.66 0.12
N LEU A 8 19.03 -7.75 0.03
CA LEU A 8 17.72 -7.89 0.68
C LEU A 8 17.84 -7.80 2.23
N GLY A 9 18.85 -8.46 2.82
CA GLY A 9 19.06 -8.44 4.27
C GLY A 9 19.38 -7.06 4.85
N ASP A 10 19.95 -6.15 4.07
CA ASP A 10 20.27 -4.79 4.54
C ASP A 10 19.08 -3.83 4.41
N VAL A 11 18.19 -4.03 3.45
CA VAL A 11 16.91 -3.31 3.34
C VAL A 11 16.00 -3.71 4.51
N TYR A 12 15.84 -4.99 4.77
CA TYR A 12 15.03 -5.51 5.90
C TYR A 12 15.56 -5.08 7.28
N LYS A 13 16.86 -4.90 7.45
CA LYS A 13 17.45 -4.43 8.72
C LYS A 13 17.15 -2.96 9.06
N ARG A 14 16.67 -2.18 8.10
CA ARG A 14 16.34 -0.75 8.30
C ARG A 14 14.87 -0.52 8.58
N GLN A 15 14.02 -1.52 8.35
CA GLN A 15 12.60 -1.42 8.63
C GLN A 15 12.33 -1.41 10.15
N ALA A 16 11.41 -0.56 10.58
CA ALA A 16 10.84 -0.68 11.90
C ALA A 16 10.02 -1.97 11.96
N THR A 17 10.16 -2.72 13.06
CA THR A 17 9.32 -3.89 13.27
C THR A 17 7.92 -3.47 13.69
N ILE A 18 6.92 -4.29 13.35
CA ILE A 18 5.50 -3.97 13.56
C ILE A 18 5.16 -3.71 15.03
N ASP A 19 5.90 -4.33 15.95
CA ASP A 19 5.74 -4.17 17.40
C ASP A 19 6.26 -2.83 17.93
N GLN A 20 7.05 -2.11 17.12
CA GLN A 20 7.64 -0.80 17.43
C GLN A 20 6.88 0.37 16.78
N MET A 21 5.92 0.07 15.91
CA MET A 21 5.10 1.10 15.26
C MET A 21 4.00 1.60 16.20
N GLU A 22 3.76 2.90 16.17
CA GLU A 22 2.67 3.51 16.92
C GLU A 22 1.31 3.16 16.28
N LEU A 23 0.26 3.05 17.08
CA LEU A 23 -1.07 2.61 16.61
C LEU A 23 -1.69 3.56 15.57
N ASP A 24 -1.36 4.85 15.63
CA ASP A 24 -1.85 5.87 14.71
C ASP A 24 -1.38 5.69 13.26
N PHE A 25 -0.37 4.83 13.03
CA PHE A 25 0.01 4.43 11.67
C PHE A 25 -1.01 3.51 11.00
N PHE A 26 -1.80 2.78 11.79
CA PHE A 26 -2.68 1.72 11.30
C PHE A 26 -4.14 2.13 11.19
N LEU A 27 -4.43 3.41 11.46
CA LEU A 27 -5.78 3.94 11.42
C LEU A 27 -5.77 5.41 11.00
N GLY A 28 -6.82 5.85 10.35
CA GLY A 28 -6.93 7.24 9.90
C GLY A 28 -7.90 7.44 8.75
N ASP A 29 -8.14 8.71 8.45
CA ASP A 29 -8.90 9.10 7.27
C ASP A 29 -8.21 8.62 6.00
N ALA A 30 -8.99 8.16 5.05
CA ALA A 30 -8.46 7.62 3.81
C ALA A 30 -9.14 8.19 2.57
N ILE A 31 -8.51 7.98 1.45
CA ILE A 31 -9.09 8.14 0.12
C ILE A 31 -8.96 6.84 -0.66
N VAL A 32 -9.92 6.60 -1.55
CA VAL A 32 -9.87 5.45 -2.47
C VAL A 32 -9.60 5.96 -3.87
N VAL A 33 -8.36 5.77 -4.33
CA VAL A 33 -7.93 6.03 -5.70
C VAL A 33 -8.41 4.87 -6.58
N ARG A 34 -9.37 5.14 -7.45
CA ARG A 34 -9.99 4.12 -8.30
C ARG A 34 -9.30 4.08 -9.66
N VAL A 35 -8.57 2.99 -9.90
CA VAL A 35 -7.78 2.71 -11.10
C VAL A 35 -8.15 1.33 -11.66
N THR A 36 -9.45 1.10 -11.80
CA THR A 36 -10.03 -0.21 -12.12
C THR A 36 -9.89 -0.61 -13.59
N ASP A 37 -9.44 0.28 -14.44
CA ASP A 37 -9.19 0.09 -15.87
C ASP A 37 -7.75 -0.35 -16.17
N LYS A 38 -6.87 -0.37 -15.16
CA LYS A 38 -5.50 -0.84 -15.30
C LYS A 38 -5.42 -2.30 -15.74
N LYS A 39 -4.50 -2.55 -16.66
CA LYS A 39 -4.23 -3.87 -17.21
C LYS A 39 -3.12 -4.59 -16.43
N ALA A 40 -2.89 -5.85 -16.79
CA ALA A 40 -1.78 -6.62 -16.26
C ALA A 40 -0.44 -5.87 -16.45
N GLU A 41 0.35 -5.83 -15.36
CA GLU A 41 1.69 -5.20 -15.34
C GLU A 41 1.71 -3.71 -15.71
N GLU A 42 0.57 -3.04 -15.63
CA GLU A 42 0.46 -1.62 -15.90
C GLU A 42 0.71 -0.79 -14.64
N ALA A 43 1.56 0.23 -14.75
CA ALA A 43 1.87 1.12 -13.65
C ALA A 43 0.71 2.08 -13.34
N ILE A 44 0.45 2.30 -12.06
CA ILE A 44 -0.35 3.42 -11.57
C ILE A 44 0.56 4.65 -11.56
N THR A 45 0.19 5.66 -12.33
CA THR A 45 1.03 6.83 -12.63
C THR A 45 0.53 8.11 -11.98
N MET A 46 1.27 9.19 -12.13
CA MET A 46 0.85 10.52 -11.68
C MET A 46 -0.43 11.01 -12.35
N GLU A 47 -0.70 10.58 -13.58
CA GLU A 47 -1.94 10.91 -14.30
C GLU A 47 -3.16 10.27 -13.61
N ASP A 48 -3.02 9.06 -13.11
CA ASP A 48 -4.09 8.33 -12.41
C ASP A 48 -4.47 8.96 -11.07
N ILE A 49 -3.52 9.60 -10.39
CA ILE A 49 -3.76 10.25 -9.10
C ILE A 49 -4.10 11.74 -9.23
N GLU A 50 -3.98 12.32 -10.41
CA GLU A 50 -4.28 13.75 -10.65
C GLU A 50 -5.67 14.17 -10.12
N PRO A 51 -6.75 13.39 -10.34
CA PRO A 51 -8.09 13.75 -9.83
C PRO A 51 -8.20 13.74 -8.30
N TYR A 52 -7.25 13.13 -7.61
CA TYR A 52 -7.27 12.94 -6.16
C TYR A 52 -6.31 13.86 -5.41
N LYS A 53 -5.46 14.63 -6.10
CA LYS A 53 -4.38 15.41 -5.50
C LYS A 53 -4.85 16.38 -4.40
N GLU A 54 -6.00 17.02 -4.59
CA GLU A 54 -6.56 17.92 -3.58
C GLU A 54 -7.01 17.20 -2.30
N GLN A 55 -7.31 15.91 -2.40
CA GLN A 55 -7.74 15.08 -1.27
C GLN A 55 -6.53 14.42 -0.56
N ILE A 56 -5.39 14.32 -1.24
CA ILE A 56 -4.16 13.76 -0.68
C ILE A 56 -3.51 14.80 0.23
N THR A 57 -3.73 14.65 1.53
CA THR A 57 -3.24 15.56 2.56
C THR A 57 -2.45 14.81 3.63
N PRO A 58 -1.61 15.50 4.42
CA PRO A 58 -0.78 14.84 5.43
C PRO A 58 -1.59 13.97 6.40
N GLY A 59 -1.10 12.76 6.63
CA GLY A 59 -1.69 11.79 7.55
C GLY A 59 -2.80 10.92 6.95
N LYS A 60 -3.29 11.21 5.75
CA LYS A 60 -4.28 10.36 5.09
C LYS A 60 -3.69 9.03 4.64
N ILE A 61 -4.52 8.00 4.64
CA ILE A 61 -4.24 6.69 4.06
C ILE A 61 -4.71 6.71 2.60
N VAL A 62 -3.88 6.23 1.68
CA VAL A 62 -4.23 6.15 0.26
C VAL A 62 -4.46 4.70 -0.14
N LEU A 63 -5.67 4.37 -0.58
CA LEU A 63 -6.06 3.02 -1.01
C LEU A 63 -6.16 2.97 -2.53
N PHE A 64 -5.41 2.08 -3.17
CA PHE A 64 -5.47 1.85 -4.61
C PHE A 64 -6.43 0.71 -4.93
N ASN A 65 -7.57 1.05 -5.51
CA ASN A 65 -8.58 0.09 -5.97
C ASN A 65 -8.37 -0.25 -7.44
N THR A 66 -7.77 -1.39 -7.71
CA THR A 66 -7.59 -1.93 -9.06
C THR A 66 -8.63 -2.98 -9.42
N ASN A 67 -9.39 -3.49 -8.44
CA ASN A 67 -10.24 -4.68 -8.56
C ASN A 67 -9.46 -5.97 -8.84
N TRP A 68 -8.12 -5.96 -8.77
CA TRP A 68 -7.29 -7.12 -9.11
C TRP A 68 -7.47 -8.29 -8.14
N TYR A 69 -7.86 -8.00 -6.90
CA TYR A 69 -8.18 -9.03 -5.91
C TYR A 69 -9.22 -10.05 -6.42
N LYS A 70 -10.07 -9.68 -7.40
CA LYS A 70 -11.07 -10.56 -8.03
C LYS A 70 -10.43 -11.68 -8.85
N LYS A 71 -9.14 -11.55 -9.21
CA LYS A 71 -8.36 -12.56 -9.93
C LYS A 71 -7.61 -13.52 -8.99
N ARG A 72 -7.79 -13.37 -7.69
CA ARG A 72 -7.14 -14.22 -6.68
C ARG A 72 -7.45 -15.70 -6.92
N GLY A 73 -6.41 -16.54 -6.91
CA GLY A 73 -6.51 -17.96 -7.22
C GLY A 73 -6.29 -18.32 -8.71
N THR A 74 -5.97 -17.35 -9.55
CA THR A 74 -5.55 -17.55 -10.94
C THR A 74 -4.10 -17.13 -11.16
N GLU A 75 -3.46 -17.63 -12.23
CA GLU A 75 -2.11 -17.20 -12.65
C GLU A 75 -2.06 -15.69 -12.94
N GLU A 76 -3.14 -15.14 -13.49
CA GLU A 76 -3.24 -13.73 -13.83
C GLU A 76 -3.07 -12.82 -12.60
N PHE A 77 -3.39 -13.32 -11.41
CA PHE A 77 -3.27 -12.54 -10.17
C PHE A 77 -1.85 -12.02 -9.93
N PHE A 78 -0.82 -12.74 -10.38
CA PHE A 78 0.58 -12.37 -10.22
C PHE A 78 1.08 -11.35 -11.25
N HIS A 79 0.30 -11.08 -12.30
CA HIS A 79 0.58 -10.07 -13.32
C HIS A 79 -0.21 -8.78 -13.07
N HIS A 80 -0.17 -8.29 -11.86
CA HIS A 80 -1.01 -7.20 -11.37
C HIS A 80 -0.52 -5.81 -11.77
N PRO A 81 -1.40 -4.77 -11.73
CA PRO A 81 -0.99 -3.39 -11.71
C PRO A 81 -0.17 -3.08 -10.46
N TYR A 82 0.72 -2.11 -10.56
CA TYR A 82 1.61 -1.73 -9.46
C TYR A 82 1.76 -0.21 -9.36
N VAL A 83 2.22 0.28 -8.22
CA VAL A 83 2.42 1.71 -7.98
C VAL A 83 3.77 2.14 -8.60
N ASN A 84 3.75 3.20 -9.43
CA ASN A 84 4.98 3.79 -9.95
C ASN A 84 5.79 4.46 -8.81
N GLY A 85 7.11 4.36 -8.86
CA GLY A 85 7.99 5.00 -7.87
C GLY A 85 7.80 6.52 -7.76
N GLU A 86 7.48 7.21 -8.86
CA GLU A 86 7.16 8.64 -8.86
C GLU A 86 5.91 8.95 -8.01
N VAL A 87 4.87 8.11 -8.13
CA VAL A 87 3.65 8.20 -7.30
C VAL A 87 4.00 8.00 -5.82
N ALA A 88 4.82 6.99 -5.51
CA ALA A 88 5.23 6.73 -4.13
C ALA A 88 6.00 7.94 -3.54
N HIS A 89 6.92 8.53 -4.29
CA HIS A 89 7.64 9.75 -3.88
C HIS A 89 6.69 10.91 -3.63
N TYR A 90 5.78 11.17 -4.57
CA TYR A 90 4.78 12.22 -4.42
C TYR A 90 3.94 12.03 -3.13
N LEU A 91 3.43 10.82 -2.89
CA LEU A 91 2.62 10.54 -1.70
C LEU A 91 3.40 10.80 -0.40
N VAL A 92 4.65 10.38 -0.35
CA VAL A 92 5.53 10.63 0.81
C VAL A 92 5.77 12.13 1.01
N GLU A 93 5.99 12.90 -0.05
CA GLU A 93 6.14 14.36 0.00
C GLU A 93 4.86 15.06 0.48
N GLN A 94 3.67 14.51 0.16
CA GLN A 94 2.40 14.99 0.68
C GLN A 94 2.13 14.57 2.14
N GLY A 95 3.01 13.81 2.77
CA GLY A 95 2.87 13.37 4.16
C GLY A 95 1.97 12.14 4.34
N VAL A 96 1.75 11.36 3.28
CA VAL A 96 1.09 10.05 3.35
C VAL A 96 2.03 9.07 4.04
N ARG A 97 1.53 8.37 5.05
CA ARG A 97 2.32 7.43 5.85
C ARG A 97 1.92 5.97 5.64
N PHE A 98 0.77 5.73 5.03
CA PHE A 98 0.25 4.40 4.77
C PHE A 98 -0.45 4.36 3.41
N ILE A 99 -0.07 3.38 2.58
CA ILE A 99 -0.80 3.02 1.36
C ILE A 99 -1.36 1.61 1.47
N GLY A 100 -2.55 1.39 0.90
CA GLY A 100 -3.14 0.06 0.75
C GLY A 100 -3.39 -0.25 -0.73
N ILE A 101 -3.19 -1.49 -1.15
CA ILE A 101 -3.46 -1.94 -2.51
C ILE A 101 -4.13 -3.32 -2.51
N ASP A 102 -5.00 -3.56 -3.49
CA ASP A 102 -5.74 -4.81 -3.63
C ASP A 102 -5.04 -5.83 -4.56
N THR A 103 -3.77 -5.59 -4.86
CA THR A 103 -2.86 -6.52 -5.54
C THR A 103 -1.98 -7.26 -4.54
N ILE A 104 -1.26 -8.27 -5.01
CA ILE A 104 -0.36 -9.07 -4.15
C ILE A 104 0.89 -8.28 -3.72
N ASN A 105 1.25 -7.23 -4.45
CA ASN A 105 2.45 -6.44 -4.22
C ASN A 105 2.22 -5.00 -4.69
N ALA A 106 2.79 -4.02 -4.00
CA ALA A 106 2.76 -2.61 -4.41
C ALA A 106 3.74 -2.32 -5.55
N ASP A 107 4.87 -3.02 -5.59
CA ASP A 107 5.83 -3.01 -6.71
C ASP A 107 5.51 -4.11 -7.72
N GLN A 108 6.14 -4.09 -8.89
CA GLN A 108 5.96 -5.10 -9.93
C GLN A 108 6.49 -6.47 -9.46
N THR A 109 5.65 -7.51 -9.48
CA THR A 109 6.07 -8.87 -9.16
C THR A 109 7.02 -9.41 -10.24
N GLY A 110 8.13 -10.04 -9.80
CA GLY A 110 9.17 -10.56 -10.71
C GLY A 110 10.17 -9.52 -11.20
N GLY A 111 10.03 -8.26 -10.79
CA GLY A 111 11.03 -7.22 -11.00
C GLY A 111 12.30 -7.44 -10.17
N THR A 112 13.34 -6.68 -10.49
CA THR A 112 14.62 -6.66 -9.75
C THR A 112 14.74 -5.42 -8.83
N GLU A 113 13.84 -4.47 -8.98
CA GLU A 113 13.79 -3.21 -8.24
C GLU A 113 12.45 -3.10 -7.52
N PHE A 114 12.48 -2.53 -6.33
CA PHE A 114 11.30 -2.38 -5.46
C PHE A 114 11.19 -0.93 -4.94
N PRO A 115 11.01 0.05 -5.84
CA PRO A 115 11.10 1.47 -5.48
C PRO A 115 10.09 1.91 -4.42
N VAL A 116 8.90 1.31 -4.38
CA VAL A 116 7.88 1.63 -3.37
C VAL A 116 8.30 1.07 -2.02
N HIS A 117 8.69 -0.21 -1.96
CA HIS A 117 9.16 -0.85 -0.73
C HIS A 117 10.42 -0.19 -0.19
N ASP A 118 11.40 0.11 -1.03
CA ASP A 118 12.64 0.74 -0.63
C ASP A 118 12.40 2.11 -0.01
N LEU A 119 11.57 2.94 -0.65
CA LEU A 119 11.22 4.27 -0.16
C LEU A 119 10.45 4.21 1.16
N PHE A 120 9.40 3.38 1.23
CA PHE A 120 8.56 3.28 2.42
C PHE A 120 9.32 2.69 3.60
N SER A 121 10.19 1.71 3.36
CA SER A 121 11.10 1.14 4.34
C SER A 121 12.10 2.17 4.88
N GLU A 122 12.76 2.93 4.00
CA GLU A 122 13.69 3.99 4.37
C GLU A 122 13.02 5.05 5.26
N LYS A 123 11.79 5.42 4.92
CA LYS A 123 11.01 6.44 5.64
C LYS A 123 10.22 5.89 6.83
N ARG A 124 10.27 4.57 7.09
CA ARG A 124 9.50 3.87 8.14
C ARG A 124 8.00 4.07 7.99
N LEU A 125 7.50 3.92 6.77
CA LEU A 125 6.10 4.04 6.39
C LEU A 125 5.50 2.65 6.16
N MET A 126 4.17 2.58 5.99
CA MET A 126 3.43 1.34 5.92
C MET A 126 2.88 1.07 4.52
N ILE A 127 2.96 -0.21 4.11
CA ILE A 127 2.31 -0.73 2.91
C ILE A 127 1.37 -1.85 3.34
N GLY A 128 0.10 -1.74 2.96
CA GLY A 128 -0.91 -2.80 3.09
C GLY A 128 -1.15 -3.45 1.74
N GLU A 129 -0.84 -4.71 1.60
CA GLU A 129 -0.94 -5.45 0.34
C GLU A 129 -1.95 -6.58 0.44
N ASN A 130 -2.35 -7.08 -0.72
CA ASN A 130 -3.27 -8.21 -0.82
C ASN A 130 -4.61 -7.96 -0.11
N TRP A 131 -5.06 -6.69 -0.09
CA TRP A 131 -6.36 -6.32 0.44
C TRP A 131 -7.47 -6.68 -0.55
N ALA A 132 -8.72 -6.42 -0.16
CA ALA A 132 -9.86 -6.71 -1.02
C ALA A 132 -11.02 -5.78 -0.68
N TYR A 133 -11.99 -5.73 -1.61
CA TYR A 133 -13.29 -5.07 -1.40
C TYR A 133 -13.23 -3.55 -1.28
N PHE A 134 -12.21 -2.87 -1.80
CA PHE A 134 -12.20 -1.41 -1.90
C PHE A 134 -13.35 -0.87 -2.77
N ASP A 135 -13.81 -1.68 -3.72
CA ASP A 135 -14.99 -1.40 -4.54
C ASP A 135 -16.31 -1.33 -3.76
N ARG A 136 -16.31 -1.80 -2.50
CA ARG A 136 -17.46 -1.73 -1.58
C ARG A 136 -17.45 -0.49 -0.67
N ILE A 137 -16.38 0.27 -0.68
CA ILE A 137 -16.34 1.56 0.00
C ILE A 137 -16.99 2.57 -0.94
N ASP A 138 -18.30 2.78 -0.80
CA ASP A 138 -19.15 3.60 -1.65
C ASP A 138 -19.55 4.94 -1.01
N PHE A 139 -18.93 5.27 0.10
CA PHE A 139 -19.07 6.52 0.85
C PHE A 139 -17.80 7.36 0.80
N GLU A 140 -17.94 8.67 1.07
CA GLU A 140 -16.84 9.62 1.09
C GLU A 140 -16.09 9.59 2.44
N ASN A 141 -14.81 9.98 2.41
CA ASN A 141 -13.96 10.10 3.59
C ASN A 141 -13.97 8.87 4.52
N PRO A 142 -13.68 7.66 4.00
CA PRO A 142 -13.63 6.47 4.83
C PRO A 142 -12.55 6.61 5.92
N TYR A 143 -12.87 6.18 7.13
CA TYR A 143 -11.89 6.00 8.17
C TYR A 143 -11.45 4.54 8.19
N ILE A 144 -10.15 4.29 7.99
CA ILE A 144 -9.59 2.94 7.94
C ILE A 144 -9.04 2.55 9.30
N ILE A 145 -9.32 1.31 9.69
CA ILE A 145 -8.73 0.65 10.85
C ILE A 145 -8.11 -0.66 10.36
N ALA A 146 -6.78 -0.78 10.42
CA ALA A 146 -6.02 -1.93 9.91
C ALA A 146 -4.93 -2.36 10.90
N ILE A 147 -5.30 -2.51 12.16
CA ILE A 147 -4.36 -2.79 13.27
C ILE A 147 -3.80 -4.21 13.11
N PRO A 148 -2.45 -4.37 13.01
CA PRO A 148 -1.80 -5.65 12.92
C PRO A 148 -1.73 -6.35 14.28
N MET A 149 -1.49 -7.66 14.25
CA MET A 149 -1.04 -8.36 15.44
C MET A 149 0.35 -7.86 15.85
N LYS A 150 0.56 -7.61 17.13
CA LYS A 150 1.85 -7.16 17.67
C LYS A 150 2.85 -8.33 17.75
N VAL A 151 3.40 -8.71 16.60
CA VAL A 151 4.38 -9.79 16.51
C VAL A 151 5.78 -9.20 16.66
N VAL A 152 6.46 -9.57 17.73
CA VAL A 152 7.78 -9.03 18.08
C VAL A 152 8.82 -9.40 17.03
N GLY A 153 9.53 -8.40 16.52
CA GLY A 153 10.64 -8.58 15.58
C GLY A 153 10.21 -8.90 14.15
N CYS A 154 8.90 -8.86 13.83
CA CYS A 154 8.40 -9.03 12.47
C CYS A 154 8.22 -7.68 11.77
N ASP A 155 8.48 -7.65 10.48
CA ASP A 155 8.31 -6.48 9.60
C ASP A 155 6.87 -6.30 9.11
N GLY A 156 6.02 -7.31 9.27
CA GLY A 156 4.61 -7.29 8.88
C GLY A 156 3.75 -8.29 9.63
N SER A 157 2.44 -8.18 9.45
CA SER A 157 1.44 -9.04 10.07
C SER A 157 0.15 -9.04 9.27
N PRO A 158 -0.58 -10.15 9.22
CA PRO A 158 -1.95 -10.14 8.74
C PRO A 158 -2.81 -9.16 9.54
N VAL A 159 -3.70 -8.46 8.83
CA VAL A 159 -4.67 -7.55 9.43
C VAL A 159 -6.09 -7.89 8.99
N ARG A 160 -7.07 -7.58 9.82
CA ARG A 160 -8.45 -7.41 9.39
C ARG A 160 -8.69 -5.92 9.24
N ALA A 161 -8.62 -5.43 8.00
CA ALA A 161 -8.92 -4.04 7.71
C ALA A 161 -10.45 -3.82 7.63
N ILE A 162 -10.91 -2.71 8.17
CA ILE A 162 -12.29 -2.24 8.06
C ILE A 162 -12.29 -0.78 7.63
N ALA A 163 -13.29 -0.39 6.84
CA ALA A 163 -13.62 0.98 6.54
C ALA A 163 -14.86 1.38 7.33
N VAL A 164 -14.81 2.53 7.99
CA VAL A 164 -15.89 3.08 8.81
C VAL A 164 -16.35 4.38 8.17
N GLU A 165 -17.67 4.52 8.03
CA GLU A 165 -18.33 5.79 7.75
C GLU A 165 -18.76 6.42 9.08
N TRP A 166 -18.36 7.67 9.30
CA TRP A 166 -18.84 8.41 10.46
C TRP A 166 -20.07 9.22 10.04
N GLU A 167 -21.16 9.04 10.76
CA GLU A 167 -22.30 9.94 10.66
C GLU A 167 -22.02 11.19 11.53
N ASP A 168 -22.20 12.38 10.96
CA ASP A 168 -22.09 13.68 11.67
C ASP A 168 -23.22 13.88 12.69
#